data_462541a678c98bf114cea1f62ee300d3
#
_entry.id   462541a678c98bf114cea1f62ee300d3
#
_cell.length_a   1.000
_cell.length_b   1.000
_cell.length_c   1.000
_cell.angle_alpha   90.00
_cell.angle_beta   90.00
_cell.angle_gamma   90.00
#
_symmetry.space_group_name_H-M   'P 1'
#
loop_
_entity.id
_entity.type
_entity.pdbx_description
1 polymer ?
#
loop_
_entity_poly.entity_id
_entity_poly.type
_entity_poly.pdbx_seq_one_letter_code
_entity_poly.pdbx_strand_id
1 'polypeptide(L)'
;MRRADTLIVGGGPAGAAAAILLARAGRAPVLIEKRERPGGIVCGGFLGWDALASLRLLGIDPSALGAVPITCVKIIAGRHVAETRLPAQAAGLSRATLDEAMLALADAEGAQLLRGVAARRVDVTTAELADGSRVSGERLILATGKYALRGATRDASGGSVGLRAAVAAPASLAGTIELHLFRGGYAGLLTQEDGRANLCLSVAPERLREAGGQPEALLADLAREAPAIAELGATAAHWDAIAAVPYGWRTASTTPATYRVGDQAAVIASLAGDGIAIALAGGRAAAAAILAGDSAERFQASFARRAAAPIDRAETIRGIAEAPRPAALAVACIGRAPWIARAAARLTRIGH
;
A
#
# COMPACT_ATOMS: atom_id res chain seq x y z
N MET A 1 7.23 24.76 21.48
CA MET A 1 6.31 24.27 20.44
C MET A 1 6.90 24.66 19.07
N ARG A 2 7.20 23.70 18.21
CA ARG A 2 7.71 23.95 16.86
C ARG A 2 6.52 24.23 15.94
N ARG A 3 6.62 25.27 15.10
CA ARG A 3 5.57 25.64 14.14
C ARG A 3 6.09 25.47 12.70
N ALA A 4 5.27 24.88 11.83
CA ALA A 4 5.52 24.67 10.42
C ALA A 4 4.43 25.30 9.56
N ASP A 5 4.69 25.60 8.29
CA ASP A 5 3.61 25.87 7.31
C ASP A 5 2.73 24.62 7.14
N THR A 6 3.37 23.51 6.85
CA THR A 6 2.68 22.22 6.69
C THR A 6 3.34 21.16 7.56
N LEU A 7 2.54 20.53 8.44
CA LEU A 7 2.92 19.38 9.22
C LEU A 7 2.48 18.09 8.47
N ILE A 8 3.39 17.13 8.32
CA ILE A 8 3.12 15.83 7.70
C ILE A 8 3.35 14.75 8.74
N VAL A 9 2.36 13.89 8.99
CA VAL A 9 2.47 12.77 9.93
C VAL A 9 2.44 11.45 9.15
N GLY A 10 3.61 10.81 9.06
CA GLY A 10 3.88 9.57 8.33
C GLY A 10 4.76 9.77 7.11
N GLY A 11 5.92 9.10 7.09
CA GLY A 11 6.96 9.16 6.05
C GLY A 11 6.86 8.09 4.96
N GLY A 12 5.70 7.42 4.83
CA GLY A 12 5.45 6.51 3.72
C GLY A 12 5.25 7.24 2.38
N PRO A 13 4.97 6.52 1.27
CA PRO A 13 4.93 7.10 -0.08
C PRO A 13 4.03 8.32 -0.22
N ALA A 14 2.89 8.38 0.48
CA ALA A 14 1.99 9.52 0.41
C ALA A 14 2.56 10.77 1.08
N GLY A 15 3.09 10.63 2.31
CA GLY A 15 3.66 11.76 3.06
C GLY A 15 4.96 12.25 2.44
N ALA A 16 5.84 11.35 2.03
CA ALA A 16 7.10 11.69 1.39
C ALA A 16 6.89 12.38 0.02
N ALA A 17 5.92 11.91 -0.80
CA ALA A 17 5.57 12.57 -2.06
C ALA A 17 5.08 14.02 -1.84
N ALA A 18 4.25 14.22 -0.81
CA ALA A 18 3.79 15.57 -0.47
C ALA A 18 4.95 16.45 0.04
N ALA A 19 5.83 15.89 0.89
CA ALA A 19 7.00 16.61 1.43
C ALA A 19 7.93 17.07 0.30
N ILE A 20 8.28 16.19 -0.64
CA ILE A 20 9.12 16.50 -1.81
C ILE A 20 8.54 17.68 -2.60
N LEU A 21 7.26 17.62 -2.93
CA LEU A 21 6.65 18.64 -3.78
C LEU A 21 6.46 19.97 -3.08
N LEU A 22 6.13 19.98 -1.80
CA LEU A 22 6.02 21.19 -1.02
C LEU A 22 7.40 21.85 -0.83
N ALA A 23 8.44 21.06 -0.56
CA ALA A 23 9.81 21.54 -0.43
C ALA A 23 10.31 22.16 -1.74
N ARG A 24 10.10 21.51 -2.89
CA ARG A 24 10.41 22.06 -4.24
C ARG A 24 9.72 23.38 -4.54
N ALA A 25 8.53 23.58 -3.99
CA ALA A 25 7.78 24.81 -4.12
C ALA A 25 8.23 25.91 -3.11
N GLY A 26 9.39 25.73 -2.44
CA GLY A 26 9.91 26.68 -1.49
C GLY A 26 9.21 26.71 -0.14
N ARG A 27 8.36 25.70 0.14
CA ARG A 27 7.80 25.49 1.48
C ARG A 27 8.76 24.67 2.33
N ALA A 28 8.72 24.81 3.64
CA ALA A 28 9.54 24.03 4.57
C ALA A 28 8.63 23.09 5.41
N PRO A 29 8.11 21.99 4.82
CA PRO A 29 7.25 21.08 5.57
C PRO A 29 8.05 20.37 6.64
N VAL A 30 7.40 20.10 7.79
CA VAL A 30 7.93 19.22 8.83
C VAL A 30 7.27 17.87 8.71
N LEU A 31 8.06 16.82 8.48
CA LEU A 31 7.58 15.45 8.37
C LEU A 31 8.01 14.64 9.59
N ILE A 32 7.04 14.02 10.25
CA ILE A 32 7.25 13.12 11.39
C ILE A 32 7.12 11.68 10.92
N GLU A 33 8.16 10.87 11.14
CA GLU A 33 8.14 9.42 10.89
C GLU A 33 8.53 8.66 12.17
N LYS A 34 7.68 7.70 12.57
CA LYS A 34 7.87 6.94 13.81
C LYS A 34 9.10 6.02 13.80
N ARG A 35 9.54 5.59 12.61
CA ARG A 35 10.71 4.72 12.46
C ARG A 35 11.94 5.54 12.15
N GLU A 36 13.05 5.18 12.80
CA GLU A 36 14.37 5.75 12.45
C GLU A 36 14.77 5.30 11.03
N ARG A 37 14.55 4.01 10.74
CA ARG A 37 14.77 3.41 9.42
C ARG A 37 13.50 2.72 8.95
N PRO A 38 13.09 2.87 7.67
CA PRO A 38 11.97 2.14 7.11
C PRO A 38 12.17 0.61 7.19
N GLY A 39 11.10 -0.13 7.42
CA GLY A 39 11.12 -1.60 7.49
C GLY A 39 9.89 -2.15 8.21
N GLY A 40 9.72 -3.49 8.20
CA GLY A 40 8.63 -4.18 8.89
C GLY A 40 7.23 -3.68 8.50
N ILE A 41 7.02 -3.37 7.24
CA ILE A 41 5.74 -2.85 6.72
C ILE A 41 5.04 -3.94 5.93
N VAL A 42 3.82 -4.29 6.33
CA VAL A 42 2.99 -5.25 5.60
C VAL A 42 2.52 -4.62 4.29
N CYS A 43 3.18 -5.02 3.21
CA CYS A 43 2.92 -4.55 1.86
C CYS A 43 3.42 -5.59 0.85
N GLY A 44 2.70 -5.77 -0.26
CA GLY A 44 3.11 -6.67 -1.35
C GLY A 44 4.40 -6.25 -2.05
N GLY A 45 4.83 -4.99 -1.95
CA GLY A 45 6.04 -4.50 -2.62
C GLY A 45 5.92 -4.41 -4.14
N PHE A 46 4.71 -4.48 -4.67
CA PHE A 46 4.43 -4.36 -6.10
C PHE A 46 4.27 -2.89 -6.50
N LEU A 47 5.06 -2.44 -7.45
CA LEU A 47 4.96 -1.14 -8.09
C LEU A 47 4.32 -1.31 -9.46
N GLY A 48 3.04 -0.99 -9.58
CA GLY A 48 2.37 -0.93 -10.87
C GLY A 48 2.94 0.20 -11.73
N TRP A 49 2.64 0.20 -13.02
CA TRP A 49 3.14 1.20 -13.98
C TRP A 49 2.78 2.64 -13.61
N ASP A 50 1.63 2.87 -12.94
CA ASP A 50 1.21 4.18 -12.45
C ASP A 50 2.10 4.65 -11.28
N ALA A 51 2.46 3.73 -10.39
CA ALA A 51 3.41 4.00 -9.30
C ALA A 51 4.79 4.32 -9.86
N LEU A 52 5.28 3.52 -10.83
CA LEU A 52 6.57 3.74 -11.49
C LEU A 52 6.61 5.11 -12.20
N ALA A 53 5.56 5.48 -12.92
CA ALA A 53 5.46 6.78 -13.56
C ALA A 53 5.44 7.92 -12.52
N SER A 54 4.68 7.77 -11.44
CA SER A 54 4.63 8.76 -10.36
C SER A 54 5.97 8.96 -9.65
N LEU A 55 6.73 7.88 -9.44
CA LEU A 55 8.08 7.95 -8.84
C LEU A 55 9.05 8.68 -9.77
N ARG A 56 9.03 8.39 -11.08
CA ARG A 56 9.87 9.10 -12.06
C ARG A 56 9.55 10.60 -12.13
N LEU A 57 8.27 10.97 -12.05
CA LEU A 57 7.87 12.39 -11.96
C LEU A 57 8.39 13.07 -10.68
N LEU A 58 8.58 12.33 -9.60
CA LEU A 58 9.22 12.82 -8.38
C LEU A 58 10.76 12.84 -8.48
N GLY A 59 11.35 12.34 -9.57
CA GLY A 59 12.80 12.28 -9.74
C GLY A 59 13.42 11.01 -9.13
N ILE A 60 12.63 10.00 -8.82
CA ILE A 60 13.11 8.71 -8.34
C ILE A 60 13.07 7.70 -9.49
N ASP A 61 14.22 7.13 -9.83
CA ASP A 61 14.29 6.00 -10.74
C ASP A 61 14.26 4.67 -9.96
N PRO A 62 13.15 3.91 -10.02
CA PRO A 62 13.08 2.62 -9.34
C PRO A 62 14.13 1.62 -9.81
N SER A 63 14.60 1.72 -11.06
CA SER A 63 15.64 0.82 -11.60
C SER A 63 16.97 1.05 -10.91
N ALA A 64 17.33 2.31 -10.62
CA ALA A 64 18.51 2.67 -9.87
C ALA A 64 18.47 2.19 -8.40
N LEU A 65 17.29 1.94 -7.87
CA LEU A 65 17.08 1.33 -6.55
C LEU A 65 17.11 -0.21 -6.57
N GLY A 66 17.37 -0.82 -7.74
CA GLY A 66 17.38 -2.27 -7.89
C GLY A 66 16.00 -2.92 -8.08
N ALA A 67 14.95 -2.13 -8.35
CA ALA A 67 13.61 -2.68 -8.55
C ALA A 67 13.59 -3.79 -9.62
N VAL A 68 13.06 -4.95 -9.27
CA VAL A 68 13.03 -6.13 -10.13
C VAL A 68 11.89 -6.03 -11.14
N PRO A 69 12.14 -6.03 -12.45
CA PRO A 69 11.10 -5.89 -13.46
C PRO A 69 10.09 -7.05 -13.41
N ILE A 70 8.80 -6.71 -13.54
CA ILE A 70 7.68 -7.67 -13.60
C ILE A 70 6.89 -7.37 -14.87
N THR A 71 6.74 -8.37 -15.73
CA THR A 71 6.02 -8.27 -17.01
C THR A 71 4.84 -9.22 -17.11
N CYS A 72 4.79 -10.23 -16.24
CA CYS A 72 3.77 -11.27 -16.24
C CYS A 72 3.06 -11.35 -14.88
N VAL A 73 1.81 -11.80 -14.92
CA VAL A 73 1.05 -12.23 -13.74
C VAL A 73 0.60 -13.67 -13.92
N LYS A 74 0.79 -14.49 -12.90
CA LYS A 74 0.29 -15.86 -12.82
C LYS A 74 -0.74 -15.94 -11.69
N ILE A 75 -1.94 -16.39 -12.00
CA ILE A 75 -3.06 -16.47 -11.07
C ILE A 75 -3.41 -17.94 -10.87
N ILE A 76 -3.48 -18.37 -9.62
CA ILE A 76 -3.66 -19.77 -9.23
C ILE A 76 -4.86 -19.88 -8.30
N ALA A 77 -5.79 -20.79 -8.60
CA ALA A 77 -6.94 -21.13 -7.76
C ALA A 77 -7.12 -22.65 -7.74
N GLY A 78 -6.65 -23.32 -6.70
CA GLY A 78 -6.57 -24.78 -6.64
C GLY A 78 -5.75 -25.34 -7.81
N ARG A 79 -6.40 -26.17 -8.67
CA ARG A 79 -5.75 -26.75 -9.86
C ARG A 79 -5.74 -25.83 -11.10
N HIS A 80 -6.47 -24.73 -11.07
CA HIS A 80 -6.59 -23.81 -12.18
C HIS A 80 -5.46 -22.78 -12.14
N VAL A 81 -4.76 -22.63 -13.28
CA VAL A 81 -3.66 -21.70 -13.46
C VAL A 81 -3.90 -20.89 -14.72
N ALA A 82 -3.71 -19.61 -14.64
CA ALA A 82 -3.71 -18.69 -15.77
C ALA A 82 -2.51 -17.76 -15.68
N GLU A 83 -1.81 -17.59 -16.81
CA GLU A 83 -0.69 -16.66 -16.92
C GLU A 83 -0.91 -15.71 -18.08
N THR A 84 -0.57 -14.45 -17.89
CA THR A 84 -0.66 -13.43 -18.93
C THR A 84 0.32 -12.30 -18.69
N ARG A 85 0.67 -11.61 -19.77
CA ARG A 85 1.46 -10.38 -19.67
C ARG A 85 0.63 -9.27 -19.01
N LEU A 86 1.28 -8.49 -18.17
CA LEU A 86 0.70 -7.25 -17.64
C LEU A 86 0.48 -6.23 -18.77
N PRO A 87 -0.47 -5.28 -18.62
CA PRO A 87 -0.69 -4.19 -19.59
C PRO A 87 0.53 -3.32 -19.86
N ALA A 88 1.39 -3.15 -18.86
CA ALA A 88 2.68 -2.47 -18.93
C ALA A 88 3.62 -3.04 -17.87
N GLN A 89 4.90 -2.76 -17.98
CA GLN A 89 5.91 -3.20 -17.02
C GLN A 89 5.62 -2.63 -15.63
N ALA A 90 5.65 -3.53 -14.64
CA ALA A 90 5.62 -3.26 -13.22
C ALA A 90 6.99 -3.60 -12.59
N ALA A 91 7.14 -3.48 -11.28
CA ALA A 91 8.36 -3.90 -10.60
C ALA A 91 8.08 -4.36 -9.16
N GLY A 92 8.97 -5.19 -8.64
CA GLY A 92 9.07 -5.55 -7.23
C GLY A 92 10.14 -4.69 -6.55
N LEU A 93 9.77 -4.01 -5.45
CA LEU A 93 10.69 -3.22 -4.65
C LEU A 93 10.22 -3.22 -3.20
N SER A 94 11.14 -3.37 -2.25
CA SER A 94 10.78 -3.34 -0.85
C SER A 94 10.34 -1.93 -0.41
N ARG A 95 9.46 -1.88 0.58
CA ARG A 95 9.08 -0.62 1.21
C ARG A 95 10.24 0.01 1.99
N ALA A 96 11.20 -0.79 2.44
CA ALA A 96 12.40 -0.28 3.11
C ALA A 96 13.21 0.58 2.14
N THR A 97 13.52 0.06 0.97
CA THR A 97 14.30 0.76 -0.06
C THR A 97 13.51 1.94 -0.65
N LEU A 98 12.25 1.74 -0.98
CA LEU A 98 11.40 2.81 -1.54
C LEU A 98 11.23 3.98 -0.58
N ASP A 99 10.81 3.70 0.67
CA ASP A 99 10.50 4.75 1.64
C ASP A 99 11.78 5.52 2.02
N GLU A 100 12.94 4.85 2.16
CA GLU A 100 14.22 5.50 2.44
C GLU A 100 14.63 6.44 1.30
N ALA A 101 14.55 5.99 0.05
CA ALA A 101 14.87 6.83 -1.10
C ALA A 101 13.96 8.07 -1.19
N MET A 102 12.68 7.91 -0.90
CA MET A 102 11.72 9.03 -0.89
C MET A 102 11.97 10.01 0.25
N LEU A 103 12.31 9.51 1.44
CA LEU A 103 12.65 10.37 2.59
C LEU A 103 13.96 11.12 2.36
N ALA A 104 14.98 10.44 1.83
CA ALA A 104 16.26 11.07 1.49
C ALA A 104 16.07 12.20 0.45
N LEU A 105 15.23 11.96 -0.57
CA LEU A 105 14.89 13.01 -1.54
C LEU A 105 14.13 14.16 -0.89
N ALA A 106 13.17 13.90 0.01
CA ALA A 106 12.43 14.95 0.71
C ALA A 106 13.36 15.84 1.55
N ASP A 107 14.35 15.24 2.23
CA ASP A 107 15.38 15.96 3.00
C ASP A 107 16.25 16.81 2.08
N ALA A 108 16.75 16.24 1.00
CA ALA A 108 17.57 16.93 0.01
C ALA A 108 16.84 18.13 -0.65
N GLU A 109 15.52 18.06 -0.80
CA GLU A 109 14.69 19.16 -1.32
C GLU A 109 14.35 20.21 -0.24
N GLY A 110 14.73 19.98 1.03
CA GLY A 110 14.58 20.95 2.12
C GLY A 110 13.39 20.68 3.06
N ALA A 111 12.77 19.53 3.02
CA ALA A 111 11.83 19.13 4.05
C ALA A 111 12.54 18.83 5.36
N GLN A 112 11.95 19.21 6.49
CA GLN A 112 12.51 18.91 7.80
C GLN A 112 11.99 17.55 8.31
N LEU A 113 12.87 16.56 8.42
CA LEU A 113 12.51 15.22 8.86
C LEU A 113 12.72 15.04 10.37
N LEU A 114 11.67 14.56 11.08
CA LEU A 114 11.73 14.10 12.45
C LEU A 114 11.53 12.58 12.43
N ARG A 115 12.62 11.82 12.38
CA ARG A 115 12.62 10.35 12.31
C ARG A 115 12.79 9.75 13.71
N GLY A 116 12.34 8.51 13.89
CA GLY A 116 12.37 7.82 15.19
C GLY A 116 11.36 8.36 16.21
N VAL A 117 10.45 9.25 15.80
CA VAL A 117 9.52 9.93 16.71
C VAL A 117 8.08 9.62 16.32
N ALA A 118 7.35 8.98 17.21
CA ALA A 118 5.95 8.64 16.99
C ALA A 118 5.01 9.79 17.41
N ALA A 119 4.11 10.20 16.52
CA ALA A 119 2.94 10.97 16.90
C ALA A 119 1.95 10.05 17.63
N ARG A 120 1.49 10.44 18.80
CA ARG A 120 0.49 9.72 19.62
C ARG A 120 -0.93 10.19 19.37
N ARG A 121 -1.07 11.49 19.12
CA ARG A 121 -2.36 12.14 18.94
C ARG A 121 -2.21 13.31 17.97
N VAL A 122 -3.27 13.61 17.24
CA VAL A 122 -3.43 14.88 16.53
C VAL A 122 -4.68 15.59 17.04
N ASP A 123 -4.59 16.92 17.09
CA ASP A 123 -5.70 17.81 17.38
C ASP A 123 -5.66 18.92 16.33
N VAL A 124 -6.65 18.93 15.44
CA VAL A 124 -6.72 19.75 14.23
C VAL A 124 -5.40 19.66 13.43
N THR A 125 -4.46 20.58 13.64
CA THR A 125 -3.16 20.65 12.93
C THR A 125 -1.95 20.53 13.86
N THR A 126 -2.15 20.05 15.08
CA THR A 126 -1.08 19.86 16.09
C THR A 126 -0.90 18.37 16.36
N ALA A 127 0.32 17.87 16.26
CA ALA A 127 0.70 16.52 16.68
C ALA A 127 1.36 16.57 18.06
N GLU A 128 0.91 15.71 18.95
CA GLU A 128 1.56 15.38 20.22
C GLU A 128 2.45 14.16 20.00
N LEU A 129 3.72 14.26 20.34
CA LEU A 129 4.74 13.25 20.13
C LEU A 129 4.86 12.30 21.33
N ALA A 130 5.59 11.21 21.15
CA ALA A 130 5.75 10.18 22.18
C ALA A 130 6.52 10.68 23.43
N ASP A 131 7.37 11.67 23.25
CA ASP A 131 8.13 12.35 24.33
C ASP A 131 7.36 13.48 25.02
N GLY A 132 6.09 13.69 24.65
CA GLY A 132 5.22 14.76 25.17
C GLY A 132 5.42 16.12 24.48
N SER A 133 6.40 16.27 23.62
CA SER A 133 6.55 17.51 22.85
C SER A 133 5.44 17.67 21.80
N ARG A 134 5.27 18.91 21.29
CA ARG A 134 4.24 19.24 20.31
C ARG A 134 4.81 19.94 19.09
N VAL A 135 4.33 19.53 17.92
CA VAL A 135 4.60 20.18 16.64
C VAL A 135 3.27 20.62 16.04
N SER A 136 3.18 21.86 15.62
CA SER A 136 1.96 22.41 14.99
C SER A 136 2.25 22.88 13.57
N GLY A 137 1.25 22.81 12.71
CA GLY A 137 1.27 23.38 11.37
C GLY A 137 0.08 24.33 11.17
N GLU A 138 0.13 25.13 10.10
CA GLU A 138 -1.07 25.80 9.60
C GLU A 138 -1.99 24.77 8.90
N ARG A 139 -1.38 23.73 8.34
CA ARG A 139 -2.03 22.59 7.68
C ARG A 139 -1.44 21.29 8.18
N LEU A 140 -2.26 20.23 8.16
CA LEU A 140 -1.84 18.88 8.48
C LEU A 140 -2.06 17.97 7.28
N ILE A 141 -1.01 17.21 6.89
CA ILE A 141 -1.16 16.05 6.00
C ILE A 141 -1.10 14.80 6.88
N LEU A 142 -2.21 14.05 6.93
CA LEU A 142 -2.31 12.80 7.66
C LEU A 142 -1.99 11.62 6.72
N ALA A 143 -0.80 11.04 6.87
CA ALA A 143 -0.22 10.01 6.01
C ALA A 143 0.21 8.75 6.78
N THR A 144 -0.43 8.44 7.93
CA THR A 144 -0.05 7.33 8.82
C THR A 144 -0.36 5.93 8.28
N GLY A 145 -0.86 5.84 7.05
CA GLY A 145 -1.18 4.58 6.38
C GLY A 145 -2.27 3.80 7.13
N LYS A 146 -2.04 2.51 7.35
CA LYS A 146 -2.99 1.62 8.01
C LYS A 146 -3.15 1.88 9.52
N TYR A 147 -2.26 2.67 10.13
CA TYR A 147 -2.26 2.90 11.59
C TYR A 147 -3.24 3.99 11.96
N ALA A 148 -4.11 3.70 12.93
CA ALA A 148 -4.99 4.69 13.55
C ALA A 148 -4.17 5.65 14.45
N LEU A 149 -4.58 6.91 14.51
CA LEU A 149 -4.00 7.93 15.35
C LEU A 149 -5.11 8.58 16.18
N ARG A 150 -4.90 8.77 17.47
CA ARG A 150 -5.88 9.43 18.33
C ARG A 150 -6.18 10.84 17.82
N GLY A 151 -7.46 11.20 17.77
CA GLY A 151 -7.93 12.48 17.19
C GLY A 151 -8.12 12.45 15.66
N ALA A 152 -7.69 11.37 14.97
CA ALA A 152 -7.88 11.20 13.53
C ALA A 152 -8.19 9.74 13.16
N THR A 153 -9.02 9.07 13.95
CA THR A 153 -9.47 7.70 13.71
C THR A 153 -10.26 7.59 12.40
N ARG A 154 -10.18 6.44 11.79
CA ARG A 154 -11.06 6.06 10.68
C ARG A 154 -12.33 5.47 11.25
N ASP A 155 -13.46 5.89 10.71
CA ASP A 155 -14.73 5.19 10.94
C ASP A 155 -14.79 3.98 10.00
N ALA A 156 -14.18 2.89 10.42
CA ALA A 156 -14.13 1.64 9.69
C ALA A 156 -14.21 0.47 10.68
N SER A 157 -15.22 -0.35 10.54
CA SER A 157 -15.41 -1.58 11.30
C SER A 157 -14.96 -2.81 10.49
N GLY A 158 -14.39 -3.80 11.17
CA GLY A 158 -13.90 -5.01 10.52
C GLY A 158 -12.61 -4.78 9.74
N GLY A 159 -12.33 -5.67 8.82
CA GLY A 159 -11.17 -5.57 7.92
C GLY A 159 -10.38 -6.87 7.86
N SER A 160 -9.56 -7.01 6.81
CA SER A 160 -8.71 -8.18 6.61
C SER A 160 -7.47 -8.12 7.50
N VAL A 161 -6.87 -9.27 7.74
CA VAL A 161 -5.53 -9.40 8.32
C VAL A 161 -4.52 -9.50 7.19
N GLY A 162 -3.51 -8.64 7.22
CA GLY A 162 -2.35 -8.72 6.34
C GLY A 162 -1.20 -9.43 7.04
N LEU A 163 -0.57 -10.39 6.37
CA LEU A 163 0.65 -11.07 6.82
C LEU A 163 1.72 -10.90 5.75
N ARG A 164 2.98 -10.74 6.16
CA ARG A 164 4.10 -10.58 5.25
C ARG A 164 5.32 -11.31 5.77
N ALA A 165 5.98 -12.03 4.87
CA ALA A 165 7.28 -12.65 5.17
C ALA A 165 8.22 -12.51 3.97
N ALA A 166 9.53 -12.52 4.23
CA ALA A 166 10.54 -12.67 3.21
C ALA A 166 10.99 -14.14 3.16
N VAL A 167 10.90 -14.75 1.99
CA VAL A 167 11.23 -16.16 1.74
C VAL A 167 12.24 -16.29 0.61
N ALA A 168 12.81 -17.49 0.39
CA ALA A 168 13.64 -17.74 -0.77
C ALA A 168 12.82 -17.55 -2.07
N ALA A 169 13.39 -16.90 -3.06
CA ALA A 169 12.71 -16.69 -4.33
C ALA A 169 12.78 -17.94 -5.20
N PRO A 170 11.64 -18.59 -5.57
CA PRO A 170 11.63 -19.64 -6.56
C PRO A 170 12.03 -19.10 -7.94
N ALA A 171 12.73 -19.90 -8.73
CA ALA A 171 13.13 -19.53 -10.10
C ALA A 171 11.92 -19.19 -11.02
N SER A 172 10.74 -19.74 -10.72
CA SER A 172 9.48 -19.47 -11.44
C SER A 172 9.01 -18.02 -11.34
N LEU A 173 9.53 -17.23 -10.38
CA LEU A 173 9.17 -15.82 -10.19
C LEU A 173 9.93 -14.85 -11.12
N ALA A 174 10.86 -15.31 -11.92
CA ALA A 174 11.61 -14.42 -12.80
C ALA A 174 10.66 -13.62 -13.72
N GLY A 175 10.59 -12.29 -13.52
CA GLY A 175 9.71 -11.39 -14.27
C GLY A 175 8.22 -11.56 -14.03
N THR A 176 7.81 -12.30 -13.00
CA THR A 176 6.41 -12.69 -12.74
C THR A 176 6.00 -12.36 -11.33
N ILE A 177 4.77 -11.87 -11.15
CA ILE A 177 4.06 -11.89 -9.86
C ILE A 177 3.08 -13.06 -9.85
N GLU A 178 3.11 -13.88 -8.81
CA GLU A 178 2.12 -14.94 -8.57
C GLU A 178 1.04 -14.47 -7.60
N LEU A 179 -0.23 -14.78 -7.93
CA LEU A 179 -1.39 -14.56 -7.06
C LEU A 179 -2.05 -15.91 -6.80
N HIS A 180 -2.06 -16.34 -5.55
CA HIS A 180 -2.66 -17.59 -5.10
C HIS A 180 -3.97 -17.28 -4.38
N LEU A 181 -5.08 -17.75 -4.93
CA LEU A 181 -6.44 -17.51 -4.43
C LEU A 181 -6.91 -18.71 -3.62
N PHE A 182 -7.46 -18.46 -2.44
CA PHE A 182 -7.96 -19.50 -1.55
C PHE A 182 -9.20 -19.01 -0.77
N ARG A 183 -9.87 -19.91 -0.06
CA ARG A 183 -11.06 -19.56 0.72
C ARG A 183 -10.76 -18.49 1.77
N GLY A 184 -11.43 -17.35 1.66
CA GLY A 184 -11.32 -16.23 2.61
C GLY A 184 -10.00 -15.49 2.54
N GLY A 185 -9.28 -15.55 1.39
CA GLY A 185 -8.04 -14.79 1.24
C GLY A 185 -7.30 -15.03 -0.07
N TYR A 186 -6.15 -14.42 -0.17
CA TYR A 186 -5.20 -14.60 -1.26
C TYR A 186 -3.78 -14.30 -0.80
N ALA A 187 -2.79 -14.81 -1.53
CA ALA A 187 -1.38 -14.49 -1.35
C ALA A 187 -0.80 -13.92 -2.65
N GLY A 188 0.05 -12.92 -2.53
CA GLY A 188 0.90 -12.39 -3.58
C GLY A 188 2.35 -12.75 -3.32
N LEU A 189 3.08 -13.13 -4.35
CA LEU A 189 4.49 -13.51 -4.29
C LEU A 189 5.25 -12.87 -5.44
N LEU A 190 6.32 -12.13 -5.15
CA LEU A 190 7.20 -11.48 -6.14
C LEU A 190 8.62 -11.33 -5.61
N THR A 191 9.59 -11.25 -6.50
CA THR A 191 10.99 -11.01 -6.15
C THR A 191 11.24 -9.51 -5.91
N GLN A 192 12.07 -9.21 -4.91
CA GLN A 192 12.52 -7.86 -4.57
C GLN A 192 14.02 -7.69 -4.83
N GLU A 193 14.53 -6.48 -4.65
CA GLU A 193 15.90 -6.06 -4.96
C GLU A 193 17.00 -6.85 -4.21
N ASP A 194 16.69 -7.43 -3.07
CA ASP A 194 17.60 -8.28 -2.29
C ASP A 194 17.68 -9.74 -2.79
N GLY A 195 17.00 -10.05 -3.89
CA GLY A 195 16.91 -11.40 -4.47
C GLY A 195 15.99 -12.35 -3.72
N ARG A 196 15.32 -11.90 -2.65
CA ARG A 196 14.32 -12.68 -1.91
C ARG A 196 12.92 -12.45 -2.49
N ALA A 197 12.04 -13.40 -2.24
CA ALA A 197 10.63 -13.19 -2.54
C ALA A 197 9.91 -12.59 -1.34
N ASN A 198 9.04 -11.62 -1.64
CA ASN A 198 8.09 -11.06 -0.70
C ASN A 198 6.78 -11.85 -0.80
N LEU A 199 6.49 -12.63 0.23
CA LEU A 199 5.23 -13.34 0.40
C LEU A 199 4.30 -12.46 1.25
N CYS A 200 3.18 -12.02 0.67
CA CYS A 200 2.20 -11.19 1.36
C CYS A 200 0.79 -11.80 1.23
N LEU A 201 0.17 -12.09 2.38
CA LEU A 201 -1.18 -12.64 2.43
C LEU A 201 -2.18 -11.57 2.89
N SER A 202 -3.38 -11.65 2.34
CA SER A 202 -4.58 -11.00 2.87
C SER A 202 -5.59 -12.06 3.23
N VAL A 203 -6.04 -12.07 4.48
CA VAL A 203 -6.87 -13.15 5.03
C VAL A 203 -8.05 -12.54 5.79
N ALA A 204 -9.24 -13.12 5.61
CA ALA A 204 -10.39 -12.81 6.44
C ALA A 204 -10.10 -13.15 7.91
N PRO A 205 -10.46 -12.30 8.88
CA PRO A 205 -10.20 -12.55 10.30
C PRO A 205 -10.76 -13.88 10.80
N GLU A 206 -11.93 -14.28 10.27
CA GLU A 206 -12.60 -15.55 10.57
C GLU A 206 -11.71 -16.73 10.16
N ARG A 207 -11.15 -16.67 8.95
CA ARG A 207 -10.26 -17.73 8.42
C ARG A 207 -9.01 -17.90 9.26
N LEU A 208 -8.37 -16.80 9.66
CA LEU A 208 -7.20 -16.85 10.53
C LEU A 208 -7.55 -17.42 11.91
N ARG A 209 -8.70 -17.03 12.47
CA ARG A 209 -9.18 -17.52 13.77
C ARG A 209 -9.53 -19.02 13.72
N GLU A 210 -10.19 -19.49 12.65
CA GLU A 210 -10.49 -20.91 12.41
C GLU A 210 -9.20 -21.75 12.35
N ALA A 211 -8.13 -21.19 11.79
CA ALA A 211 -6.81 -21.81 11.71
C ALA A 211 -5.96 -21.65 12.99
N GLY A 212 -6.51 -21.16 14.11
CA GLY A 212 -5.79 -21.05 15.39
C GLY A 212 -5.10 -19.70 15.63
N GLY A 213 -5.29 -18.70 14.76
CA GLY A 213 -4.85 -17.32 14.98
C GLY A 213 -3.37 -17.05 14.73
N GLN A 214 -2.58 -18.05 14.33
CA GLN A 214 -1.14 -17.93 14.05
C GLN A 214 -0.84 -18.17 12.57
N PRO A 215 0.17 -17.50 11.98
CA PRO A 215 0.55 -17.72 10.58
C PRO A 215 0.90 -19.18 10.27
N GLU A 216 1.61 -19.87 11.15
CA GLU A 216 2.03 -21.25 10.97
C GLU A 216 0.83 -22.21 10.91
N ALA A 217 -0.16 -22.01 11.77
CA ALA A 217 -1.39 -22.79 11.76
C ALA A 217 -2.24 -22.51 10.51
N LEU A 218 -2.28 -21.26 10.04
CA LEU A 218 -2.91 -20.91 8.77
C LEU A 218 -2.21 -21.60 7.59
N LEU A 219 -0.88 -21.64 7.56
CA LEU A 219 -0.13 -22.32 6.49
C LEU A 219 -0.42 -23.81 6.46
N ALA A 220 -0.48 -24.47 7.62
CA ALA A 220 -0.86 -25.87 7.72
C ALA A 220 -2.26 -26.14 7.15
N ASP A 221 -3.21 -25.24 7.42
CA ASP A 221 -4.56 -25.31 6.87
C ASP A 221 -4.59 -25.04 5.35
N LEU A 222 -3.73 -24.13 4.85
CA LEU A 222 -3.60 -23.79 3.43
C LEU A 222 -2.90 -24.90 2.61
N ALA A 223 -2.25 -25.89 3.23
CA ALA A 223 -1.50 -26.92 2.51
C ALA A 223 -2.34 -27.70 1.49
N ARG A 224 -3.66 -27.78 1.67
CA ARG A 224 -4.59 -28.41 0.73
C ARG A 224 -5.10 -27.49 -0.38
N GLU A 225 -5.20 -26.19 -0.10
CA GLU A 225 -5.77 -25.19 -1.05
C GLU A 225 -4.71 -24.48 -1.87
N ALA A 226 -3.56 -24.19 -1.25
CA ALA A 226 -2.44 -23.45 -1.83
C ALA A 226 -1.08 -24.06 -1.34
N PRO A 227 -0.76 -25.30 -1.74
CA PRO A 227 0.41 -26.03 -1.21
C PRO A 227 1.73 -25.27 -1.42
N ALA A 228 1.95 -24.64 -2.55
CA ALA A 228 3.15 -23.86 -2.80
C ALA A 228 3.34 -22.69 -1.81
N ILE A 229 2.23 -22.02 -1.42
CA ILE A 229 2.28 -20.95 -0.43
C ILE A 229 2.53 -21.49 0.97
N ALA A 230 1.93 -22.64 1.32
CA ALA A 230 2.17 -23.29 2.62
C ALA A 230 3.63 -23.72 2.76
N GLU A 231 4.20 -24.35 1.73
CA GLU A 231 5.59 -24.80 1.70
C GLU A 231 6.57 -23.61 1.81
N LEU A 232 6.41 -22.59 0.98
CA LEU A 232 7.25 -21.39 1.03
C LEU A 232 7.11 -20.65 2.34
N GLY A 233 5.89 -20.47 2.83
CA GLY A 233 5.62 -19.77 4.08
C GLY A 233 6.22 -20.48 5.31
N ALA A 234 6.31 -21.81 5.29
CA ALA A 234 6.95 -22.59 6.33
C ALA A 234 8.46 -22.32 6.45
N THR A 235 9.10 -21.77 5.41
CA THR A 235 10.51 -21.35 5.43
C THR A 235 10.73 -19.94 5.98
N ALA A 236 9.67 -19.21 6.31
CA ALA A 236 9.76 -17.85 6.80
C ALA A 236 10.34 -17.79 8.21
N ALA A 237 11.41 -17.01 8.38
CA ALA A 237 12.02 -16.80 9.70
C ALA A 237 11.21 -15.85 10.60
N HIS A 238 10.41 -14.96 9.99
CA HIS A 238 9.62 -13.96 10.70
C HIS A 238 8.40 -13.53 9.88
N TRP A 239 7.31 -13.24 10.58
CA TRP A 239 6.09 -12.70 10.01
C TRP A 239 5.80 -11.30 10.57
N ASP A 240 5.67 -10.33 9.66
CA ASP A 240 5.04 -9.05 9.96
C ASP A 240 3.52 -9.20 9.82
N ALA A 241 2.75 -8.63 10.74
CA ALA A 241 1.29 -8.71 10.73
C ALA A 241 0.64 -7.33 10.91
N ILE A 242 -0.52 -7.16 10.30
CA ILE A 242 -1.41 -6.02 10.53
C ILE A 242 -2.86 -6.47 10.50
N ALA A 243 -3.64 -6.06 11.48
CA ALA A 243 -5.06 -6.36 11.55
C ALA A 243 -5.93 -5.19 11.09
N ALA A 244 -7.21 -5.48 10.87
CA ALA A 244 -8.27 -4.51 10.59
C ALA A 244 -7.95 -3.59 9.38
N VAL A 245 -7.43 -4.17 8.29
CA VAL A 245 -7.24 -3.44 7.02
C VAL A 245 -8.60 -3.26 6.34
N PRO A 246 -9.17 -2.04 6.29
CA PRO A 246 -10.54 -1.82 5.84
C PRO A 246 -10.58 -1.63 4.32
N TYR A 247 -10.39 -2.71 3.56
CA TYR A 247 -10.51 -2.63 2.11
C TYR A 247 -11.89 -2.09 1.69
N GLY A 248 -11.92 -1.33 0.61
CA GLY A 248 -13.13 -0.65 0.15
C GLY A 248 -13.41 0.69 0.85
N TRP A 249 -12.75 0.95 1.99
CA TRP A 249 -12.97 2.19 2.73
C TRP A 249 -12.39 3.40 2.01
N ARG A 250 -13.15 4.48 2.01
CA ARG A 250 -12.72 5.82 1.55
C ARG A 250 -13.49 6.90 2.28
N THR A 251 -12.92 8.09 2.37
CA THR A 251 -13.60 9.22 3.00
C THR A 251 -13.61 10.45 2.11
N ALA A 252 -14.76 11.09 2.01
CA ALA A 252 -14.95 12.38 1.37
C ALA A 252 -14.92 13.55 2.38
N SER A 253 -14.89 13.25 3.67
CA SER A 253 -14.88 14.22 4.76
C SER A 253 -13.56 14.26 5.50
N THR A 254 -13.22 15.42 6.02
CA THR A 254 -12.04 15.63 6.86
C THR A 254 -12.29 16.78 7.84
N THR A 255 -11.41 16.96 8.82
CA THR A 255 -11.41 18.15 9.68
C THR A 255 -10.76 19.32 8.94
N PRO A 256 -11.14 20.59 9.26
CA PRO A 256 -10.54 21.75 8.64
C PRO A 256 -9.01 21.71 8.66
N ALA A 257 -8.39 22.15 7.56
CA ALA A 257 -6.94 22.18 7.34
C ALA A 257 -6.21 20.82 7.45
N THR A 258 -6.94 19.69 7.50
CA THR A 258 -6.38 18.33 7.54
C THR A 258 -6.60 17.61 6.20
N TYR A 259 -5.50 17.30 5.50
CA TYR A 259 -5.49 16.57 4.23
C TYR A 259 -5.17 15.10 4.51
N ARG A 260 -6.15 14.21 4.34
CA ARG A 260 -5.94 12.76 4.51
C ARG A 260 -5.44 12.16 3.20
N VAL A 261 -4.34 11.40 3.24
CA VAL A 261 -3.69 10.82 2.05
C VAL A 261 -3.34 9.35 2.25
N GLY A 262 -3.11 8.61 1.16
CA GLY A 262 -2.85 7.17 1.22
C GLY A 262 -4.00 6.42 1.91
N ASP A 263 -3.68 5.42 2.73
CA ASP A 263 -4.69 4.62 3.44
C ASP A 263 -5.51 5.42 4.46
N GLN A 264 -5.15 6.66 4.76
CA GLN A 264 -5.97 7.59 5.54
C GLN A 264 -7.06 8.28 4.71
N ALA A 265 -7.01 8.18 3.40
CA ALA A 265 -8.02 8.71 2.48
C ALA A 265 -8.80 7.58 1.80
N ALA A 266 -8.12 6.51 1.35
CA ALA A 266 -8.71 5.47 0.52
C ALA A 266 -7.88 4.17 0.62
N VAL A 267 -8.53 3.03 0.83
CA VAL A 267 -7.91 1.71 1.00
C VAL A 267 -8.42 0.75 -0.07
N ILE A 268 -7.60 0.49 -1.07
CA ILE A 268 -7.91 -0.48 -2.12
C ILE A 268 -7.52 -1.90 -1.70
N ALA A 269 -8.25 -2.92 -2.18
CA ALA A 269 -7.86 -4.31 -2.00
C ALA A 269 -6.43 -4.55 -2.54
N SER A 270 -5.55 -5.15 -1.71
CA SER A 270 -4.14 -5.33 -2.07
C SER A 270 -3.94 -6.23 -3.29
N LEU A 271 -4.91 -7.07 -3.64
CA LEU A 271 -4.95 -7.87 -4.86
C LEU A 271 -4.79 -7.03 -6.14
N ALA A 272 -5.33 -5.81 -6.15
CA ALA A 272 -5.22 -4.90 -7.29
C ALA A 272 -3.78 -4.38 -7.51
N GLY A 273 -2.93 -4.42 -6.47
CA GLY A 273 -1.55 -3.94 -6.55
C GLY A 273 -1.40 -2.42 -6.72
N ASP A 274 -2.40 -1.63 -6.32
CA ASP A 274 -2.45 -0.19 -6.59
C ASP A 274 -2.32 0.71 -5.33
N GLY A 275 -2.11 0.12 -4.16
CA GLY A 275 -2.05 0.89 -2.90
C GLY A 275 -0.93 1.95 -2.88
N ILE A 276 0.26 1.64 -3.45
CA ILE A 276 1.36 2.61 -3.53
C ILE A 276 1.02 3.71 -4.54
N ALA A 277 0.41 3.38 -5.69
CA ALA A 277 -0.01 4.38 -6.68
C ALA A 277 -1.06 5.35 -6.10
N ILE A 278 -2.06 4.84 -5.35
CA ILE A 278 -3.03 5.67 -4.63
C ILE A 278 -2.34 6.58 -3.61
N ALA A 279 -1.36 6.05 -2.87
CA ALA A 279 -0.61 6.82 -1.89
C ALA A 279 0.17 7.97 -2.55
N LEU A 280 0.90 7.69 -3.64
CA LEU A 280 1.64 8.68 -4.41
C LEU A 280 0.70 9.73 -5.03
N ALA A 281 -0.40 9.29 -5.65
CA ALA A 281 -1.39 10.19 -6.23
C ALA A 281 -2.03 11.09 -5.18
N GLY A 282 -2.36 10.54 -4.00
CA GLY A 282 -2.91 11.29 -2.88
C GLY A 282 -1.94 12.34 -2.33
N GLY A 283 -0.67 11.98 -2.12
CA GLY A 283 0.37 12.91 -1.66
C GLY A 283 0.62 14.06 -2.64
N ARG A 284 0.72 13.73 -3.93
CA ARG A 284 0.86 14.73 -5.01
C ARG A 284 -0.34 15.68 -5.08
N ALA A 285 -1.56 15.11 -5.05
CA ALA A 285 -2.77 15.91 -5.10
C ALA A 285 -2.95 16.81 -3.88
N ALA A 286 -2.57 16.36 -2.67
CA ALA A 286 -2.60 17.16 -1.46
C ALA A 286 -1.60 18.33 -1.53
N ALA A 287 -0.37 18.07 -2.00
CA ALA A 287 0.62 19.13 -2.21
C ALA A 287 0.11 20.18 -3.22
N ALA A 288 -0.43 19.74 -4.35
CA ALA A 288 -1.00 20.63 -5.37
C ALA A 288 -2.17 21.47 -4.81
N ALA A 289 -3.08 20.86 -4.04
CA ALA A 289 -4.20 21.55 -3.41
C ALA A 289 -3.73 22.61 -2.40
N ILE A 290 -2.72 22.29 -1.57
CA ILE A 290 -2.12 23.24 -0.61
C ILE A 290 -1.48 24.41 -1.33
N LEU A 291 -0.73 24.17 -2.42
CA LEU A 291 -0.07 25.21 -3.21
C LEU A 291 -1.07 26.10 -3.94
N ALA A 292 -2.20 25.55 -4.37
CA ALA A 292 -3.30 26.30 -4.99
C ALA A 292 -4.18 27.05 -3.98
N GLY A 293 -4.01 26.82 -2.67
CA GLY A 293 -4.86 27.40 -1.63
C GLY A 293 -6.24 26.73 -1.51
N ASP A 294 -6.42 25.54 -2.08
CA ASP A 294 -7.66 24.77 -1.95
C ASP A 294 -7.87 24.28 -0.52
N SER A 295 -9.13 24.26 -0.05
CA SER A 295 -9.45 23.74 1.28
C SER A 295 -9.27 22.22 1.37
N ALA A 296 -9.00 21.72 2.56
CA ALA A 296 -8.85 20.30 2.82
C ALA A 296 -10.12 19.51 2.48
N GLU A 297 -11.29 20.10 2.70
CA GLU A 297 -12.59 19.49 2.40
C GLU A 297 -12.78 19.32 0.90
N ARG A 298 -12.44 20.36 0.11
CA ARG A 298 -12.50 20.31 -1.36
C ARG A 298 -11.57 19.24 -1.93
N PHE A 299 -10.34 19.21 -1.43
CA PHE A 299 -9.36 18.17 -1.78
C PHE A 299 -9.93 16.79 -1.46
N GLN A 300 -10.41 16.56 -0.22
CA GLN A 300 -10.87 15.26 0.24
C GLN A 300 -12.05 14.74 -0.58
N ALA A 301 -13.05 15.60 -0.84
CA ALA A 301 -14.19 15.24 -1.66
C ALA A 301 -13.79 14.90 -3.12
N SER A 302 -12.84 15.65 -3.69
CA SER A 302 -12.32 15.39 -5.04
C SER A 302 -11.56 14.07 -5.12
N PHE A 303 -10.66 13.83 -4.17
CA PHE A 303 -9.85 12.61 -4.13
C PHE A 303 -10.72 11.36 -3.90
N ALA A 304 -11.71 11.44 -3.01
CA ALA A 304 -12.65 10.34 -2.77
C ALA A 304 -13.43 9.96 -4.04
N ARG A 305 -13.90 10.95 -4.83
CA ARG A 305 -14.56 10.68 -6.12
C ARG A 305 -13.62 10.00 -7.13
N ARG A 306 -12.37 10.47 -7.22
CA ARG A 306 -11.36 9.89 -8.12
C ARG A 306 -11.05 8.45 -7.75
N ALA A 307 -10.95 8.12 -6.46
CA ALA A 307 -10.63 6.80 -5.96
C ALA A 307 -11.82 5.82 -5.99
N ALA A 308 -13.07 6.30 -6.11
CA ALA A 308 -14.26 5.49 -5.94
C ALA A 308 -14.33 4.29 -6.90
N ALA A 309 -14.32 4.54 -8.19
CA ALA A 309 -14.49 3.46 -9.18
C ALA A 309 -13.36 2.42 -9.15
N PRO A 310 -12.07 2.78 -9.06
CA PRO A 310 -11.00 1.78 -8.86
C PRO A 310 -11.19 0.91 -7.63
N ILE A 311 -11.58 1.49 -6.50
CA ILE A 311 -11.79 0.77 -5.24
C ILE A 311 -12.98 -0.18 -5.34
N ASP A 312 -14.13 0.27 -5.84
CA ASP A 312 -15.34 -0.55 -5.96
C ASP A 312 -15.10 -1.75 -6.89
N ARG A 313 -14.36 -1.57 -7.98
CA ARG A 313 -13.97 -2.65 -8.89
C ARG A 313 -12.99 -3.62 -8.23
N ALA A 314 -12.01 -3.12 -7.48
CA ALA A 314 -11.07 -3.96 -6.75
C ALA A 314 -11.78 -4.80 -5.67
N GLU A 315 -12.79 -4.24 -4.97
CA GLU A 315 -13.61 -4.99 -4.01
C GLU A 315 -14.44 -6.09 -4.70
N THR A 316 -15.00 -5.81 -5.86
CA THR A 316 -15.70 -6.84 -6.65
C THR A 316 -14.77 -7.99 -7.01
N ILE A 317 -13.56 -7.67 -7.50
CA ILE A 317 -12.54 -8.67 -7.85
C ILE A 317 -12.09 -9.44 -6.61
N ARG A 318 -11.92 -8.78 -5.46
CA ARG A 318 -11.58 -9.40 -4.19
C ARG A 318 -12.65 -10.41 -3.75
N GLY A 319 -13.92 -10.03 -3.81
CA GLY A 319 -15.03 -10.94 -3.47
C GLY A 319 -15.06 -12.22 -4.33
N ILE A 320 -14.69 -12.11 -5.62
CA ILE A 320 -14.52 -13.27 -6.50
C ILE A 320 -13.29 -14.10 -6.07
N ALA A 321 -12.17 -13.45 -5.80
CA ALA A 321 -10.89 -14.09 -5.49
C ALA A 321 -10.92 -14.89 -4.18
N GLU A 322 -11.64 -14.41 -3.17
CA GLU A 322 -11.78 -15.04 -1.84
C GLU A 322 -12.79 -16.20 -1.78
N ALA A 323 -13.57 -16.40 -2.87
CA ALA A 323 -14.57 -17.45 -2.96
C ALA A 323 -14.08 -18.59 -3.90
N PRO A 324 -13.86 -19.83 -3.42
CA PRO A 324 -13.16 -20.88 -4.17
C PRO A 324 -13.75 -21.22 -5.54
N ARG A 325 -15.09 -21.36 -5.64
CA ARG A 325 -15.76 -21.68 -6.91
C ARG A 325 -15.71 -20.52 -7.91
N PRO A 326 -16.08 -19.28 -7.54
CA PRO A 326 -15.91 -18.09 -8.40
C PRO A 326 -14.46 -17.86 -8.82
N ALA A 327 -13.49 -18.01 -7.91
CA ALA A 327 -12.08 -17.88 -8.21
C ALA A 327 -11.60 -18.91 -9.25
N ALA A 328 -11.94 -20.19 -9.07
CA ALA A 328 -11.58 -21.25 -10.01
C ALA A 328 -12.17 -21.01 -11.41
N LEU A 329 -13.44 -20.57 -11.48
CA LEU A 329 -14.10 -20.23 -12.74
C LEU A 329 -13.43 -19.01 -13.40
N ALA A 330 -13.15 -17.95 -12.64
CA ALA A 330 -12.49 -16.76 -13.14
C ALA A 330 -11.09 -17.08 -13.70
N VAL A 331 -10.28 -17.87 -12.98
CA VAL A 331 -8.96 -18.30 -13.46
C VAL A 331 -9.08 -19.17 -14.72
N ALA A 332 -10.04 -20.10 -14.79
CA ALA A 332 -10.28 -20.90 -15.99
C ALA A 332 -10.70 -20.03 -17.21
N CYS A 333 -11.52 -19.00 -17.00
CA CYS A 333 -11.89 -18.03 -18.02
C CYS A 333 -10.67 -17.19 -18.48
N ILE A 334 -9.85 -16.71 -17.53
CA ILE A 334 -8.62 -15.96 -17.85
C ILE A 334 -7.65 -16.81 -18.66
N GLY A 335 -7.53 -18.11 -18.34
CA GLY A 335 -6.67 -19.03 -19.11
C GLY A 335 -7.09 -19.16 -20.58
N ARG A 336 -8.39 -18.99 -20.89
CA ARG A 336 -8.93 -19.00 -22.27
C ARG A 336 -8.93 -17.61 -22.91
N ALA A 337 -9.06 -16.57 -22.11
CA ALA A 337 -9.18 -15.18 -22.55
C ALA A 337 -8.31 -14.26 -21.69
N PRO A 338 -6.97 -14.26 -21.90
CA PRO A 338 -6.03 -13.52 -21.07
C PRO A 338 -6.27 -11.99 -21.00
N TRP A 339 -6.98 -11.44 -21.99
CA TRP A 339 -7.38 -10.04 -22.00
C TRP A 339 -8.24 -9.64 -20.78
N ILE A 340 -8.99 -10.59 -20.18
CA ILE A 340 -9.82 -10.34 -18.99
C ILE A 340 -8.96 -9.84 -17.83
N ALA A 341 -7.86 -10.52 -17.53
CA ALA A 341 -6.95 -10.10 -16.45
C ALA A 341 -6.30 -8.74 -16.76
N ARG A 342 -5.95 -8.48 -18.03
CA ARG A 342 -5.39 -7.18 -18.44
C ARG A 342 -6.42 -6.05 -18.33
N ALA A 343 -7.68 -6.31 -18.67
CA ALA A 343 -8.76 -5.36 -18.47
C ALA A 343 -9.00 -5.09 -16.98
N ALA A 344 -9.09 -6.12 -16.15
CA ALA A 344 -9.22 -5.97 -14.71
C ALA A 344 -8.08 -5.13 -14.11
N ALA A 345 -6.82 -5.42 -14.49
CA ALA A 345 -5.67 -4.67 -14.05
C ALA A 345 -5.70 -3.18 -14.47
N ARG A 346 -6.28 -2.82 -15.62
CA ARG A 346 -6.47 -1.42 -16.02
C ARG A 346 -7.60 -0.73 -15.28
N LEU A 347 -8.70 -1.45 -15.04
CA LEU A 347 -9.92 -0.90 -14.43
C LEU A 347 -9.77 -0.58 -12.95
N THR A 348 -8.77 -1.16 -12.27
CA THR A 348 -8.47 -0.89 -10.84
C THR A 348 -7.47 0.25 -10.64
N ARG A 349 -6.92 0.85 -11.71
CA ARG A 349 -5.92 1.94 -11.59
C ARG A 349 -6.59 3.28 -11.28
N ILE A 350 -5.91 4.05 -10.38
CA ILE A 350 -6.38 5.40 -10.03
C ILE A 350 -6.09 6.43 -11.13
N GLY A 351 -5.22 6.10 -12.06
CA GLY A 351 -4.74 7.00 -13.12
C GLY A 351 -3.79 8.08 -12.59
N HIS A 352 -3.20 8.85 -13.49
CA HIS A 352 -2.27 9.97 -13.18
C HIS A 352 -2.98 11.26 -12.90
#